data_12c0ac346854866e8f05ab2bd591e703
#
_entry.id   12c0ac346854866e8f05ab2bd591e703
#
_cell.length_a   1.000
_cell.length_b   1.000
_cell.length_c   1.000
_cell.angle_alpha   90.00
_cell.angle_beta   90.00
_cell.angle_gamma   90.00
#
_symmetry.space_group_name_H-M   'P 1'
#
loop_
_entity.id
_entity.type
_entity.pdbx_description
1 polymer ?
#
loop_
_entity_poly.entity_id
_entity_poly.type
_entity_poly.pdbx_seq_one_letter_code
_entity_poly.pdbx_strand_id
1 'polypeptide(L)'
;MKKLLLVALAGLFLTSLSQAQNDKNDNNRETIEGNGKMVTRDVTVSSFDALQASGVYELKLSQGSKESVKIEADENLQEYFNVHNDGNKLVIDMEKLKNKNLKNTGKMKVYVTFKNLKELSVKTVGNVSSDQQLSFDDLDLNTKNVGDVTLNLTAKKIDLDIKSVGDVKLSGKANEAIVKNKGVGSFKAGNFIVQTMNIENQGVGSAEVNAEKDLKVKDTFLGKVTNKGNATMRKMNKVRV
;
A
#
# COMPACT_ATOMS: atom_id res chain seq x y z
N MET A 1 -29.71 21.17 -67.31
CA MET A 1 -28.79 22.30 -67.14
C MET A 1 -28.76 22.66 -65.68
N LYS A 2 -27.81 22.22 -64.93
CA LYS A 2 -27.36 22.85 -63.69
C LYS A 2 -26.05 22.13 -63.31
N LYS A 3 -24.98 22.89 -63.46
CA LYS A 3 -23.60 22.48 -63.41
C LYS A 3 -23.18 22.15 -61.96
N LEU A 4 -22.43 21.09 -61.85
CA LEU A 4 -21.54 20.77 -60.74
C LEU A 4 -20.80 22.01 -60.25
N LEU A 5 -20.80 22.20 -58.96
CA LEU A 5 -19.74 22.92 -58.27
C LEU A 5 -19.18 22.00 -57.17
N LEU A 6 -18.23 21.22 -57.62
CA LEU A 6 -17.31 20.50 -56.73
C LEU A 6 -16.35 21.51 -56.18
N VAL A 7 -16.60 22.01 -54.98
CA VAL A 7 -15.58 22.73 -54.24
C VAL A 7 -14.76 21.72 -53.52
N ALA A 8 -13.57 21.53 -54.03
CA ALA A 8 -12.49 20.83 -53.38
C ALA A 8 -12.12 21.57 -52.09
N LEU A 9 -12.61 21.04 -50.96
CA LEU A 9 -12.04 21.35 -49.68
C LEU A 9 -10.81 20.43 -49.49
N ALA A 10 -9.77 20.73 -50.28
CA ALA A 10 -8.47 20.13 -50.09
C ALA A 10 -7.90 20.64 -48.75
N GLY A 11 -7.82 19.75 -47.84
CA GLY A 11 -6.81 19.55 -46.83
C GLY A 11 -5.96 20.72 -46.38
N LEU A 12 -6.29 21.27 -45.28
CA LEU A 12 -5.31 21.73 -44.31
C LEU A 12 -5.37 20.78 -43.12
N PHE A 13 -5.03 19.51 -43.31
CA PHE A 13 -4.45 18.73 -42.24
C PHE A 13 -3.03 19.27 -42.08
N LEU A 14 -2.94 20.35 -41.32
CA LEU A 14 -1.71 20.67 -40.62
C LEU A 14 -1.40 19.48 -39.72
N THR A 15 -0.47 18.67 -40.19
CA THR A 15 0.31 17.75 -39.41
C THR A 15 0.94 18.57 -38.29
N SER A 16 0.24 18.67 -37.17
CA SER A 16 0.90 18.90 -35.91
C SER A 16 1.81 17.70 -35.71
N LEU A 17 3.03 17.81 -36.20
CA LEU A 17 4.15 17.04 -35.69
C LEU A 17 4.19 17.39 -34.21
N SER A 18 3.50 16.59 -33.43
CA SER A 18 3.80 16.47 -32.02
C SER A 18 5.26 16.06 -31.97
N GLN A 19 6.12 17.04 -31.77
CA GLN A 19 7.45 16.77 -31.26
C GLN A 19 7.19 16.03 -29.96
N ALA A 20 7.27 14.70 -30.02
CA ALA A 20 7.57 13.93 -28.86
C ALA A 20 8.89 14.51 -28.35
N GLN A 21 8.80 15.40 -27.38
CA GLN A 21 9.93 15.73 -26.55
C GLN A 21 10.40 14.41 -25.98
N ASN A 22 11.43 13.86 -26.63
CA ASN A 22 12.27 12.87 -26.00
C ASN A 22 12.80 13.55 -24.73
N ASP A 23 12.14 13.31 -23.62
CA ASP A 23 12.72 13.51 -22.31
C ASP A 23 13.95 12.60 -22.18
N LYS A 24 15.06 13.07 -22.77
CA LYS A 24 16.38 12.45 -22.66
C LYS A 24 16.97 12.65 -21.25
N ASN A 25 16.13 12.83 -20.23
CA ASN A 25 16.61 13.15 -18.89
C ASN A 25 16.63 11.95 -17.93
N ASP A 26 16.32 10.74 -18.39
CA ASP A 26 16.27 9.58 -17.49
C ASP A 26 17.59 8.76 -17.46
N ASN A 27 18.57 9.11 -18.29
CA ASN A 27 19.81 8.35 -18.43
C ASN A 27 20.96 8.79 -17.50
N ASN A 28 20.73 9.74 -16.59
CA ASN A 28 21.80 10.26 -15.73
C ASN A 28 21.64 9.97 -14.24
N ARG A 29 20.78 9.00 -13.89
CA ARG A 29 20.65 8.57 -12.50
C ARG A 29 21.79 7.61 -12.14
N GLU A 30 22.45 7.90 -11.04
CA GLU A 30 23.44 6.98 -10.47
C GLU A 30 22.80 5.61 -10.24
N THR A 31 23.45 4.55 -10.70
CA THR A 31 23.00 3.17 -10.48
C THR A 31 23.78 2.56 -9.31
N ILE A 32 23.07 2.09 -8.32
CA ILE A 32 23.60 1.37 -7.19
C ILE A 32 23.37 -0.12 -7.45
N GLU A 33 24.43 -0.89 -7.49
CA GLU A 33 24.39 -2.33 -7.70
C GLU A 33 24.63 -3.08 -6.37
N GLY A 34 23.79 -4.07 -6.09
CA GLY A 34 24.01 -4.95 -4.94
C GLY A 34 25.27 -5.80 -5.13
N ASN A 35 26.03 -6.00 -4.07
CA ASN A 35 27.27 -6.80 -4.13
C ASN A 35 27.05 -8.32 -3.97
N GLY A 36 25.79 -8.75 -3.80
CA GLY A 36 25.40 -10.16 -3.65
C GLY A 36 25.74 -10.77 -2.29
N LYS A 37 26.41 -10.03 -1.41
CA LYS A 37 26.75 -10.49 -0.06
C LYS A 37 25.65 -10.08 0.91
N MET A 38 24.66 -10.95 1.10
CA MET A 38 23.56 -10.72 2.03
C MET A 38 24.06 -10.73 3.47
N VAL A 39 23.77 -9.67 4.21
CA VAL A 39 24.08 -9.55 5.65
C VAL A 39 22.85 -9.08 6.42
N THR A 40 22.86 -9.34 7.71
CA THR A 40 21.82 -8.92 8.65
C THR A 40 22.38 -7.90 9.62
N ARG A 41 21.63 -6.82 9.85
CA ARG A 41 21.96 -5.78 10.82
C ARG A 41 20.80 -5.59 11.78
N ASP A 42 21.05 -5.72 13.07
CA ASP A 42 20.12 -5.33 14.12
C ASP A 42 20.26 -3.82 14.40
N VAL A 43 19.13 -3.15 14.56
CA VAL A 43 19.08 -1.73 14.88
C VAL A 43 18.36 -1.53 16.22
N THR A 44 19.05 -0.87 17.14
CA THR A 44 18.46 -0.50 18.43
C THR A 44 17.50 0.66 18.21
N VAL A 45 16.28 0.51 18.70
CA VAL A 45 15.21 1.52 18.61
C VAL A 45 14.63 1.77 20.01
N SER A 46 14.11 2.97 20.23
CA SER A 46 13.32 3.28 21.41
C SER A 46 11.88 2.76 21.24
N SER A 47 11.10 2.75 22.30
CA SER A 47 9.68 2.40 22.24
C SER A 47 8.92 3.31 21.29
N PHE A 48 7.97 2.73 20.55
CA PHE A 48 7.12 3.43 19.58
C PHE A 48 5.71 2.85 19.58
N ASP A 49 4.73 3.66 19.19
CA ASP A 49 3.35 3.24 18.93
C ASP A 49 2.86 3.67 17.54
N ALA A 50 3.76 4.26 16.73
CA ALA A 50 3.55 4.54 15.33
C ALA A 50 4.74 4.04 14.49
N LEU A 51 4.47 3.47 13.30
CA LEU A 51 5.48 3.01 12.36
C LEU A 51 5.26 3.64 11.00
N GLN A 52 6.29 4.29 10.48
CA GLN A 52 6.36 4.74 9.09
C GLN A 52 7.47 4.00 8.37
N ALA A 53 7.11 3.23 7.34
CA ALA A 53 8.03 2.44 6.53
C ALA A 53 7.96 2.89 5.07
N SER A 54 9.12 3.24 4.49
CA SER A 54 9.21 3.65 3.08
C SER A 54 10.51 3.19 2.45
N GLY A 55 10.46 2.76 1.18
CA GLY A 55 11.64 2.29 0.46
C GLY A 55 11.37 1.08 -0.42
N VAL A 56 12.44 0.39 -0.79
CA VAL A 56 12.39 -0.80 -1.66
C VAL A 56 12.80 -2.02 -0.83
N TYR A 57 11.84 -2.63 -0.15
CA TYR A 57 12.05 -3.82 0.69
C TYR A 57 10.73 -4.49 1.07
N GLU A 58 10.79 -5.76 1.41
CA GLU A 58 9.69 -6.46 2.07
C GLU A 58 9.63 -6.08 3.56
N LEU A 59 8.45 -5.75 4.07
CA LEU A 59 8.23 -5.46 5.49
C LEU A 59 7.60 -6.67 6.18
N LYS A 60 8.28 -7.19 7.20
CA LYS A 60 7.82 -8.29 8.05
C LYS A 60 7.47 -7.75 9.44
N LEU A 61 6.21 -7.90 9.82
CA LEU A 61 5.69 -7.40 11.09
C LEU A 61 5.52 -8.53 12.10
N SER A 62 5.96 -8.31 13.31
CA SER A 62 5.77 -9.21 14.45
C SER A 62 5.38 -8.42 15.69
N GLN A 63 4.65 -9.05 16.58
CA GLN A 63 4.32 -8.48 17.88
C GLN A 63 5.04 -9.25 18.99
N GLY A 64 5.69 -8.54 19.90
CA GLY A 64 6.48 -9.15 20.97
C GLY A 64 6.61 -8.28 22.20
N SER A 65 7.34 -8.77 23.20
CA SER A 65 7.54 -8.06 24.47
C SER A 65 8.64 -6.97 24.42
N LYS A 66 9.45 -6.97 23.34
CA LYS A 66 10.54 -6.01 23.14
C LYS A 66 10.53 -5.53 21.69
N GLU A 67 10.64 -4.22 21.50
CA GLU A 67 10.75 -3.62 20.17
C GLU A 67 12.12 -3.94 19.56
N SER A 68 12.13 -4.25 18.26
CA SER A 68 13.37 -4.47 17.51
C SER A 68 13.18 -4.20 16.03
N VAL A 69 14.26 -3.83 15.37
CA VAL A 69 14.35 -3.75 13.92
C VAL A 69 15.55 -4.56 13.46
N LYS A 70 15.34 -5.38 12.44
CA LYS A 70 16.40 -6.16 11.78
C LYS A 70 16.32 -5.93 10.29
N ILE A 71 17.45 -5.66 9.64
CA ILE A 71 17.54 -5.39 8.21
C ILE A 71 18.39 -6.48 7.56
N GLU A 72 17.83 -7.18 6.58
CA GLU A 72 18.50 -8.15 5.72
C GLU A 72 18.63 -7.55 4.32
N ALA A 73 19.86 -7.29 3.89
CA ALA A 73 20.15 -6.67 2.59
C ALA A 73 21.59 -6.97 2.18
N ASP A 74 21.93 -6.70 0.92
CA ASP A 74 23.33 -6.69 0.49
C ASP A 74 24.16 -5.76 1.37
N GLU A 75 25.38 -6.16 1.71
CA GLU A 75 26.27 -5.46 2.65
C GLU A 75 26.43 -3.98 2.28
N ASN A 76 26.66 -3.69 1.00
CA ASN A 76 26.83 -2.33 0.50
C ASN A 76 25.53 -1.52 0.43
N LEU A 77 24.37 -2.17 0.60
CA LEU A 77 23.06 -1.49 0.64
C LEU A 77 22.61 -1.16 2.05
N GLN A 78 23.28 -1.68 3.09
CA GLN A 78 22.92 -1.43 4.48
C GLN A 78 22.98 0.07 4.87
N GLU A 79 23.88 0.84 4.27
CA GLU A 79 24.04 2.27 4.54
C GLU A 79 22.90 3.15 4.02
N TYR A 80 22.09 2.62 3.10
CA TYR A 80 20.94 3.33 2.54
C TYR A 80 19.69 3.23 3.40
N PHE A 81 19.68 2.33 4.39
CA PHE A 81 18.60 2.24 5.36
C PHE A 81 18.82 3.26 6.48
N ASN A 82 17.92 4.20 6.58
CA ASN A 82 17.81 5.12 7.69
C ASN A 82 16.71 4.64 8.64
N VAL A 83 17.07 4.42 9.90
CA VAL A 83 16.15 3.96 10.96
C VAL A 83 16.32 4.85 12.16
N HIS A 84 15.27 5.55 12.55
CA HIS A 84 15.31 6.45 13.70
C HIS A 84 13.93 6.60 14.35
N ASN A 85 13.91 7.00 15.60
CA ASN A 85 12.70 7.43 16.27
C ASN A 85 12.52 8.94 16.10
N ASP A 86 11.31 9.35 15.72
CA ASP A 86 10.80 10.73 15.75
C ASP A 86 9.68 10.78 16.79
N GLY A 87 10.03 11.15 18.01
CA GLY A 87 9.15 11.00 19.16
C GLY A 87 8.76 9.53 19.39
N ASN A 88 7.46 9.24 19.39
CA ASN A 88 6.90 7.89 19.52
C ASN A 88 6.71 7.17 18.16
N LYS A 89 7.18 7.75 17.08
CA LYS A 89 7.12 7.17 15.75
C LYS A 89 8.46 6.57 15.36
N LEU A 90 8.47 5.29 14.98
CA LEU A 90 9.60 4.68 14.30
C LEU A 90 9.52 4.99 12.81
N VAL A 91 10.58 5.58 12.26
CA VAL A 91 10.72 5.86 10.84
C VAL A 91 11.80 4.97 10.25
N ILE A 92 11.43 4.29 9.17
CA ILE A 92 12.35 3.45 8.38
C ILE A 92 12.24 3.90 6.94
N ASP A 93 13.31 4.47 6.39
CA ASP A 93 13.31 5.00 5.04
C ASP A 93 14.59 4.66 4.27
N MET A 94 14.55 4.90 2.97
CA MET A 94 15.67 4.79 2.04
C MET A 94 15.82 6.08 1.22
N GLU A 95 15.66 7.25 1.85
CA GLU A 95 15.72 8.56 1.18
C GLU A 95 17.05 8.79 0.43
N LYS A 96 18.15 8.19 0.90
CA LYS A 96 19.44 8.23 0.21
C LYS A 96 19.44 7.57 -1.17
N LEU A 97 18.43 6.73 -1.47
CA LEU A 97 18.23 6.11 -2.79
C LEU A 97 17.33 6.94 -3.70
N LYS A 98 16.80 8.05 -3.23
CA LYS A 98 15.99 8.93 -4.06
C LYS A 98 16.76 9.37 -5.29
N ASN A 99 16.15 9.23 -6.47
CA ASN A 99 16.77 9.51 -7.76
C ASN A 99 17.96 8.61 -8.13
N LYS A 100 18.11 7.44 -7.49
CA LYS A 100 19.08 6.41 -7.87
C LYS A 100 18.35 5.19 -8.42
N ASN A 101 19.00 4.47 -9.32
CA ASN A 101 18.52 3.19 -9.82
C ASN A 101 19.14 2.07 -9.01
N LEU A 102 18.32 1.07 -8.64
CA LEU A 102 18.80 -0.17 -8.01
C LEU A 102 18.93 -1.26 -9.06
N LYS A 103 20.04 -2.01 -9.05
CA LYS A 103 20.29 -3.10 -9.96
C LYS A 103 20.91 -4.29 -9.23
N ASN A 104 20.56 -5.50 -9.66
CA ASN A 104 21.13 -6.77 -9.17
C ASN A 104 21.11 -6.89 -7.64
N THR A 105 20.09 -6.34 -6.98
CA THR A 105 19.97 -6.42 -5.53
C THR A 105 19.35 -7.76 -5.14
N GLY A 106 19.79 -8.33 -4.03
CA GLY A 106 19.08 -9.39 -3.33
C GLY A 106 17.71 -8.90 -2.83
N LYS A 107 16.88 -9.81 -2.32
CA LYS A 107 15.61 -9.44 -1.68
C LYS A 107 15.90 -8.76 -0.35
N MET A 108 15.74 -7.44 -0.32
CA MET A 108 15.86 -6.69 0.92
C MET A 108 14.64 -6.90 1.81
N LYS A 109 14.85 -7.14 3.09
CA LYS A 109 13.79 -7.34 4.07
C LYS A 109 14.04 -6.52 5.33
N VAL A 110 12.98 -5.97 5.86
CA VAL A 110 12.98 -5.29 7.15
C VAL A 110 11.99 -6.00 8.06
N TYR A 111 12.50 -6.49 9.18
CA TYR A 111 11.71 -7.13 10.23
C TYR A 111 11.52 -6.12 11.35
N VAL A 112 10.28 -5.87 11.70
CA VAL A 112 9.91 -4.96 12.79
C VAL A 112 9.10 -5.73 13.82
N THR A 113 9.61 -5.80 15.05
CA THR A 113 8.86 -6.28 16.21
C THR A 113 8.42 -5.07 17.03
N PHE A 114 7.13 -5.00 17.34
CA PHE A 114 6.53 -3.95 18.15
C PHE A 114 5.77 -4.55 19.34
N LYS A 115 5.56 -3.77 20.39
CA LYS A 115 4.68 -4.16 21.52
C LYS A 115 3.24 -3.77 21.25
N ASN A 116 3.02 -2.49 21.04
CA ASN A 116 1.73 -1.90 20.74
C ASN A 116 1.89 -0.94 19.58
N LEU A 117 0.96 -0.97 18.65
CA LEU A 117 0.98 -0.08 17.50
C LEU A 117 -0.42 0.49 17.29
N LYS A 118 -0.50 1.80 17.08
CA LYS A 118 -1.74 2.55 16.81
C LYS A 118 -1.77 3.04 15.37
N GLU A 119 -0.62 3.34 14.79
CA GLU A 119 -0.48 3.84 13.42
C GLU A 119 0.53 3.01 12.65
N LEU A 120 0.15 2.57 11.44
CA LEU A 120 1.04 1.91 10.49
C LEU A 120 0.91 2.57 9.12
N SER A 121 1.95 3.27 8.71
CA SER A 121 2.04 3.90 7.38
C SER A 121 3.10 3.23 6.54
N VAL A 122 2.70 2.64 5.40
CA VAL A 122 3.59 1.89 4.51
C VAL A 122 3.60 2.51 3.12
N LYS A 123 4.81 2.80 2.62
CA LYS A 123 5.07 3.31 1.26
C LYS A 123 6.25 2.55 0.64
N THR A 124 6.12 1.25 0.51
CA THR A 124 7.23 0.39 0.05
C THR A 124 6.99 -0.15 -1.36
N VAL A 125 8.08 -0.47 -2.05
CA VAL A 125 8.08 -1.39 -3.18
C VAL A 125 8.55 -2.74 -2.65
N GLY A 126 7.59 -3.65 -2.43
CA GLY A 126 7.77 -4.95 -1.80
C GLY A 126 6.53 -5.36 -1.01
N ASN A 127 6.50 -6.60 -0.57
CA ASN A 127 5.37 -7.13 0.17
C ASN A 127 5.39 -6.71 1.64
N VAL A 128 4.21 -6.60 2.24
CA VAL A 128 4.03 -6.39 3.68
C VAL A 128 3.32 -7.59 4.26
N SER A 129 3.85 -8.19 5.30
CA SER A 129 3.23 -9.38 5.88
C SER A 129 3.46 -9.50 7.38
N SER A 130 2.59 -10.28 8.03
CA SER A 130 2.80 -10.80 9.38
C SER A 130 2.75 -12.33 9.34
N ASP A 131 3.72 -12.97 9.99
CA ASP A 131 3.76 -14.44 10.09
C ASP A 131 2.93 -14.96 11.28
N GLN A 132 2.53 -14.06 12.18
CA GLN A 132 1.69 -14.33 13.35
C GLN A 132 0.48 -13.42 13.37
N GLN A 133 -0.50 -13.76 14.19
CA GLN A 133 -1.63 -12.88 14.46
C GLN A 133 -1.16 -11.67 15.30
N LEU A 134 -1.47 -10.48 14.80
CA LEU A 134 -1.22 -9.21 15.47
C LEU A 134 -2.46 -8.76 16.24
N SER A 135 -2.29 -8.13 17.39
CA SER A 135 -3.40 -7.67 18.24
C SER A 135 -3.31 -6.17 18.45
N PHE A 136 -4.41 -5.48 18.20
CA PHE A 136 -4.52 -4.04 18.34
C PHE A 136 -5.78 -3.67 19.16
N ASP A 137 -5.71 -2.57 19.87
CA ASP A 137 -6.94 -1.90 20.32
C ASP A 137 -7.53 -1.14 19.13
N ASP A 138 -6.92 -0.03 18.76
CA ASP A 138 -7.26 0.76 17.60
C ASP A 138 -6.06 0.82 16.67
N LEU A 139 -6.27 0.63 15.36
CA LEU A 139 -5.23 0.70 14.35
C LEU A 139 -5.65 1.61 13.20
N ASP A 140 -4.83 2.63 12.90
CA ASP A 140 -4.87 3.38 11.65
C ASP A 140 -3.82 2.79 10.70
N LEU A 141 -4.27 2.18 9.58
CA LEU A 141 -3.42 1.55 8.58
C LEU A 141 -3.52 2.28 7.25
N ASN A 142 -2.43 2.93 6.89
CA ASN A 142 -2.28 3.61 5.60
C ASN A 142 -1.31 2.86 4.70
N THR A 143 -1.77 2.41 3.52
CA THR A 143 -0.92 1.70 2.56
C THR A 143 -0.87 2.41 1.21
N LYS A 144 0.35 2.66 0.74
CA LYS A 144 0.67 3.19 -0.60
C LYS A 144 1.80 2.37 -1.23
N ASN A 145 1.76 1.06 -1.08
CA ASN A 145 2.82 0.18 -1.53
C ASN A 145 2.58 -0.36 -2.95
N VAL A 146 3.65 -0.83 -3.55
CA VAL A 146 3.64 -1.68 -4.75
C VAL A 146 4.06 -3.08 -4.34
N GLY A 147 3.12 -4.00 -4.36
CA GLY A 147 3.22 -5.36 -3.82
C GLY A 147 2.04 -5.71 -2.92
N ASP A 148 1.97 -6.94 -2.48
CA ASP A 148 0.86 -7.43 -1.67
C ASP A 148 1.01 -7.04 -0.19
N VAL A 149 -0.13 -6.78 0.45
CA VAL A 149 -0.24 -6.67 1.91
C VAL A 149 -1.00 -7.88 2.43
N THR A 150 -0.39 -8.66 3.31
CA THR A 150 -1.02 -9.86 3.90
C THR A 150 -0.87 -9.82 5.41
N LEU A 151 -1.96 -9.54 6.12
CA LEU A 151 -1.95 -9.42 7.58
C LEU A 151 -3.01 -10.32 8.21
N ASN A 152 -2.61 -10.97 9.30
CA ASN A 152 -3.52 -11.65 10.22
C ASN A 152 -3.60 -10.82 11.50
N LEU A 153 -4.80 -10.30 11.83
CA LEU A 153 -4.91 -9.38 12.95
C LEU A 153 -6.24 -9.47 13.70
N THR A 154 -6.21 -9.03 14.95
CA THR A 154 -7.40 -8.72 15.73
C THR A 154 -7.36 -7.27 16.17
N ALA A 155 -8.52 -6.58 16.13
CA ALA A 155 -8.62 -5.21 16.56
C ALA A 155 -9.98 -4.92 17.23
N LYS A 156 -10.06 -3.92 18.11
CA LYS A 156 -11.35 -3.34 18.49
C LYS A 156 -11.87 -2.49 17.35
N LYS A 157 -11.01 -1.60 16.83
CA LYS A 157 -11.32 -0.76 15.68
C LYS A 157 -10.13 -0.74 14.70
N ILE A 158 -10.44 -0.70 13.41
CA ILE A 158 -9.43 -0.52 12.36
C ILE A 158 -9.92 0.49 11.32
N ASP A 159 -9.09 1.49 11.04
CA ASP A 159 -9.26 2.44 9.94
C ASP A 159 -8.22 2.13 8.86
N LEU A 160 -8.70 1.83 7.63
CA LEU A 160 -7.88 1.41 6.50
C LEU A 160 -7.97 2.43 5.37
N ASP A 161 -6.84 3.02 4.97
CA ASP A 161 -6.70 3.84 3.75
C ASP A 161 -5.76 3.12 2.77
N ILE A 162 -6.33 2.50 1.74
CA ILE A 162 -5.63 1.65 0.78
C ILE A 162 -5.48 2.41 -0.53
N LYS A 163 -4.23 2.67 -0.94
CA LYS A 163 -3.86 3.28 -2.23
C LYS A 163 -2.75 2.48 -2.91
N SER A 164 -2.72 1.19 -2.69
CA SER A 164 -1.65 0.29 -3.14
C SER A 164 -1.90 -0.25 -4.55
N VAL A 165 -0.83 -0.72 -5.18
CA VAL A 165 -0.88 -1.56 -6.39
C VAL A 165 -0.47 -2.98 -5.97
N GLY A 166 -1.41 -3.91 -6.03
CA GLY A 166 -1.33 -5.27 -5.50
C GLY A 166 -2.52 -5.62 -4.62
N ASP A 167 -2.60 -6.85 -4.18
CA ASP A 167 -3.70 -7.32 -3.34
C ASP A 167 -3.49 -6.95 -1.87
N VAL A 168 -4.58 -6.60 -1.20
CA VAL A 168 -4.61 -6.46 0.26
C VAL A 168 -5.44 -7.60 0.84
N LYS A 169 -4.79 -8.49 1.58
CA LYS A 169 -5.38 -9.68 2.21
C LYS A 169 -5.40 -9.50 3.72
N LEU A 170 -6.59 -9.53 4.29
CA LEU A 170 -6.76 -9.51 5.75
C LEU A 170 -7.43 -10.78 6.23
N SER A 171 -6.98 -11.27 7.38
CA SER A 171 -7.60 -12.36 8.12
C SER A 171 -7.65 -12.04 9.61
N GLY A 172 -8.53 -12.75 10.35
CA GLY A 172 -8.73 -12.55 11.78
C GLY A 172 -10.06 -11.86 12.09
N LYS A 173 -10.09 -10.87 12.99
CA LYS A 173 -11.36 -10.26 13.39
C LYS A 173 -11.22 -8.82 13.88
N ALA A 174 -12.32 -8.04 13.76
CA ALA A 174 -12.45 -6.74 14.43
C ALA A 174 -13.90 -6.51 14.88
N ASN A 175 -14.09 -5.56 15.83
CA ASN A 175 -15.44 -5.12 16.14
C ASN A 175 -15.92 -4.10 15.12
N GLU A 176 -15.07 -3.14 14.74
CA GLU A 176 -15.38 -2.08 13.81
C GLU A 176 -14.28 -1.95 12.75
N ALA A 177 -14.68 -1.77 11.49
CA ALA A 177 -13.78 -1.44 10.40
C ALA A 177 -14.32 -0.29 9.55
N ILE A 178 -13.46 0.68 9.27
CA ILE A 178 -13.70 1.75 8.30
C ILE A 178 -12.68 1.57 7.18
N VAL A 179 -13.14 1.35 5.95
CA VAL A 179 -12.28 1.02 4.82
C VAL A 179 -12.46 2.05 3.72
N LYS A 180 -11.36 2.68 3.30
CA LYS A 180 -11.28 3.51 2.10
C LYS A 180 -10.30 2.86 1.14
N ASN A 181 -10.81 2.22 0.08
CA ASN A 181 -9.97 1.59 -0.93
C ASN A 181 -9.99 2.39 -2.24
N LYS A 182 -8.81 2.85 -2.66
CA LYS A 182 -8.53 3.54 -3.92
C LYS A 182 -7.37 2.88 -4.68
N GLY A 183 -7.01 1.67 -4.30
CA GLY A 183 -5.90 0.91 -4.89
C GLY A 183 -6.26 0.27 -6.23
N VAL A 184 -5.25 -0.35 -6.82
CA VAL A 184 -5.37 -1.24 -7.99
C VAL A 184 -4.98 -2.63 -7.56
N GLY A 185 -5.94 -3.55 -7.56
CA GLY A 185 -5.84 -4.90 -7.02
C GLY A 185 -7.06 -5.24 -6.17
N SER A 186 -7.12 -6.45 -5.66
CA SER A 186 -8.29 -6.91 -4.90
C SER A 186 -8.11 -6.67 -3.39
N PHE A 187 -9.18 -6.22 -2.74
CA PHE A 187 -9.27 -6.24 -1.28
C PHE A 187 -9.91 -7.55 -0.83
N LYS A 188 -9.10 -8.45 -0.29
CA LYS A 188 -9.47 -9.83 0.08
C LYS A 188 -9.59 -9.95 1.60
N ALA A 189 -10.72 -9.57 2.16
CA ALA A 189 -11.03 -9.59 3.57
C ALA A 189 -12.18 -10.57 3.93
N GLY A 190 -12.43 -11.59 3.09
CA GLY A 190 -13.44 -12.61 3.35
C GLY A 190 -13.14 -13.50 4.56
N ASN A 191 -11.88 -13.55 5.00
CA ASN A 191 -11.44 -14.25 6.23
C ASN A 191 -11.19 -13.27 7.40
N PHE A 192 -11.60 -12.01 7.26
CA PHE A 192 -11.52 -11.00 8.30
C PHE A 192 -12.93 -10.66 8.79
N ILE A 193 -13.33 -11.30 9.89
CA ILE A 193 -14.69 -11.20 10.43
C ILE A 193 -14.86 -9.89 11.21
N VAL A 194 -15.77 -9.04 10.76
CA VAL A 194 -16.01 -7.73 11.36
C VAL A 194 -17.47 -7.61 11.81
N GLN A 195 -17.71 -7.09 13.01
CA GLN A 195 -19.09 -6.91 13.48
C GLN A 195 -19.80 -5.80 12.69
N THR A 196 -19.16 -4.63 12.56
CA THR A 196 -19.70 -3.49 11.81
C THR A 196 -18.66 -2.94 10.85
N MET A 197 -19.04 -2.73 9.60
CA MET A 197 -18.12 -2.23 8.58
C MET A 197 -18.74 -1.11 7.75
N ASN A 198 -17.92 -0.06 7.55
CA ASN A 198 -18.18 0.97 6.55
C ASN A 198 -17.09 0.86 5.48
N ILE A 199 -17.45 0.59 4.23
CA ILE A 199 -16.48 0.48 3.14
C ILE A 199 -16.82 1.43 2.00
N GLU A 200 -15.85 2.25 1.61
CA GLU A 200 -15.85 3.03 0.39
C GLU A 200 -14.82 2.41 -0.56
N ASN A 201 -15.28 1.72 -1.61
CA ASN A 201 -14.43 1.07 -2.60
C ASN A 201 -14.48 1.82 -3.93
N GLN A 202 -13.47 2.66 -4.16
CA GLN A 202 -13.26 3.44 -5.39
C GLN A 202 -12.08 2.90 -6.21
N GLY A 203 -11.46 1.81 -5.76
CA GLY A 203 -10.34 1.16 -6.42
C GLY A 203 -10.75 0.39 -7.68
N VAL A 204 -9.75 -0.11 -8.39
CA VAL A 204 -9.91 -1.02 -9.53
C VAL A 204 -9.61 -2.43 -9.06
N GLY A 205 -10.65 -3.28 -9.02
CA GLY A 205 -10.58 -4.65 -8.53
C GLY A 205 -11.72 -4.97 -7.56
N SER A 206 -11.91 -6.25 -7.26
CA SER A 206 -12.97 -6.70 -6.35
C SER A 206 -12.61 -6.42 -4.89
N ALA A 207 -13.65 -6.15 -4.09
CA ALA A 207 -13.55 -6.13 -2.64
C ALA A 207 -14.43 -7.24 -2.05
N GLU A 208 -13.83 -8.22 -1.41
CA GLU A 208 -14.52 -9.26 -0.67
C GLU A 208 -14.36 -8.98 0.82
N VAL A 209 -15.47 -8.84 1.54
CA VAL A 209 -15.50 -8.53 2.98
C VAL A 209 -16.32 -9.56 3.73
N ASN A 210 -16.25 -9.53 5.06
CA ASN A 210 -17.02 -10.40 5.94
C ASN A 210 -17.56 -9.60 7.12
N ALA A 211 -18.72 -8.96 6.92
CA ALA A 211 -19.42 -8.19 7.95
C ALA A 211 -20.62 -8.96 8.48
N GLU A 212 -20.76 -9.04 9.81
CA GLU A 212 -21.75 -9.89 10.46
C GLU A 212 -23.05 -9.18 10.84
N LYS A 213 -22.98 -7.94 11.34
CA LYS A 213 -24.17 -7.23 11.88
C LYS A 213 -24.59 -6.04 11.02
N ASP A 214 -23.65 -5.20 10.61
CA ASP A 214 -23.94 -4.01 9.81
C ASP A 214 -22.86 -3.79 8.76
N LEU A 215 -23.31 -3.53 7.52
CA LEU A 215 -22.43 -3.24 6.39
C LEU A 215 -22.97 -2.07 5.58
N LYS A 216 -22.23 -0.95 5.63
CA LYS A 216 -22.50 0.20 4.77
C LYS A 216 -21.47 0.24 3.65
N VAL A 217 -21.97 0.36 2.41
CA VAL A 217 -21.14 0.26 1.20
C VAL A 217 -21.34 1.47 0.32
N LYS A 218 -20.23 2.02 -0.16
CA LYS A 218 -20.15 2.90 -1.30
C LYS A 218 -19.13 2.33 -2.26
N ASP A 219 -19.58 1.82 -3.38
CA ASP A 219 -18.75 1.21 -4.41
C ASP A 219 -18.91 1.89 -5.77
N THR A 220 -18.00 1.61 -6.68
CA THR A 220 -18.02 2.04 -8.07
C THR A 220 -18.20 0.84 -8.98
N PHE A 221 -18.47 1.08 -10.26
CA PHE A 221 -18.60 0.00 -11.25
C PHE A 221 -17.37 -0.90 -11.34
N LEU A 222 -16.15 -0.32 -11.18
CA LEU A 222 -14.88 -1.05 -11.25
C LEU A 222 -14.47 -1.67 -9.91
N GLY A 223 -15.10 -1.26 -8.82
CA GLY A 223 -14.77 -1.65 -7.46
C GLY A 223 -15.94 -2.32 -6.72
N LYS A 224 -16.51 -3.38 -7.29
CA LYS A 224 -17.66 -4.07 -6.67
C LYS A 224 -17.29 -4.71 -5.33
N VAL A 225 -18.17 -4.50 -4.33
CA VAL A 225 -18.08 -5.11 -3.00
C VAL A 225 -18.98 -6.34 -2.90
N THR A 226 -18.46 -7.42 -2.34
CA THR A 226 -19.20 -8.65 -2.00
C THR A 226 -19.04 -8.93 -0.52
N ASN A 227 -20.13 -9.25 0.18
CA ASN A 227 -20.09 -9.68 1.58
C ASN A 227 -20.22 -11.19 1.71
N LYS A 228 -19.31 -11.82 2.48
CA LYS A 228 -19.41 -13.22 2.89
C LYS A 228 -20.10 -13.43 4.23
N GLY A 229 -20.21 -12.38 5.03
CA GLY A 229 -20.87 -12.42 6.33
C GLY A 229 -22.39 -12.26 6.23
N ASN A 230 -23.03 -12.24 7.39
CA ASN A 230 -24.50 -12.25 7.51
C ASN A 230 -25.14 -10.86 7.35
N ALA A 231 -24.36 -9.78 7.42
CA ALA A 231 -24.90 -8.43 7.33
C ALA A 231 -25.49 -8.14 5.94
N THR A 232 -26.68 -7.58 5.92
CA THR A 232 -27.26 -7.03 4.68
C THR A 232 -26.52 -5.76 4.27
N MET A 233 -26.10 -5.70 3.01
CA MET A 233 -25.43 -4.52 2.46
C MET A 233 -26.41 -3.34 2.32
N ARG A 234 -26.07 -2.22 2.95
CA ARG A 234 -26.80 -0.96 2.82
C ARG A 234 -25.93 0.06 2.07
N LYS A 235 -26.49 0.72 1.05
CA LYS A 235 -25.76 1.78 0.35
C LYS A 235 -25.62 3.01 1.23
N MET A 236 -24.43 3.58 1.29
CA MET A 236 -24.22 4.88 1.90
C MET A 236 -24.87 5.96 1.03
N ASN A 237 -25.78 6.76 1.59
CA ASN A 237 -26.36 7.89 0.89
C ASN A 237 -25.26 8.91 0.58
N LYS A 238 -25.29 9.51 -0.62
CA LYS A 238 -24.50 10.71 -0.89
C LYS A 238 -25.01 11.79 0.08
N VAL A 239 -24.18 12.24 0.98
CA VAL A 239 -24.46 13.48 1.72
C VAL A 239 -24.52 14.56 0.66
N ARG A 240 -25.73 15.10 0.40
CA ARG A 240 -25.85 16.33 -0.37
C ARG A 240 -25.31 17.45 0.51
N VAL A 241 -24.13 17.95 0.19
CA VAL A 241 -23.61 19.21 0.71
C VAL A 241 -24.28 20.35 -0.07
#